data_5a9050b8cef776d1e4c58d492b131c63
#
_entry.id   5a9050b8cef776d1e4c58d492b131c63
#
_cell.length_a   1.000
_cell.length_b   1.000
_cell.length_c   1.000
_cell.angle_alpha   90.00
_cell.angle_beta   90.00
_cell.angle_gamma   90.00
#
_symmetry.space_group_name_H-M   'P 1'
#
loop_
_entity.id
_entity.type
_entity.pdbx_description
1 polymer ?
#
loop_
_entity_poly.entity_id
_entity_poly.type
_entity_poly.pdbx_seq_one_letter_code
_entity_poly.pdbx_strand_id
1 'polypeptide(L)'
;MKTILKTITYLALTIIGAYAALFILKKIDSHGITDQFNPLVKEDVSYVKTTEVSTRMDDQLRSYSQSAFNKEGKETQLMYTATFDVKPHRYLKITHKGHHVETFEEVEKGQVPKKSIRQIESIIACLYYMVQL
;
A
#
# COMPACT_ATOMS: atom_id res chain seq x y z
N MET A 1 20.59 32.03 30.80
CA MET A 1 21.11 30.72 30.34
C MET A 1 20.24 29.54 30.76
N LYS A 2 19.90 29.38 32.04
CA LYS A 2 19.07 28.23 32.50
C LYS A 2 17.67 28.20 31.86
N THR A 3 17.05 29.33 31.59
CA THR A 3 15.72 29.42 30.97
C THR A 3 15.76 29.02 29.48
N ILE A 4 16.77 29.48 28.76
CA ILE A 4 16.96 29.17 27.34
C ILE A 4 17.23 27.66 27.16
N LEU A 5 18.04 27.08 28.04
CA LEU A 5 18.33 25.65 28.01
C LEU A 5 17.05 24.82 28.24
N LYS A 6 16.20 25.22 29.18
CA LYS A 6 14.90 24.56 29.43
C LYS A 6 13.97 24.64 28.21
N THR A 7 13.86 25.80 27.57
CA THR A 7 13.01 25.96 26.37
C THR A 7 13.49 25.09 25.20
N ILE A 8 14.80 25.01 25.00
CA ILE A 8 15.40 24.14 23.98
C ILE A 8 15.09 22.66 24.28
N THR A 9 15.19 22.26 25.55
CA THR A 9 14.88 20.87 25.95
C THR A 9 13.41 20.52 25.73
N TYR A 10 12.48 21.39 26.08
CA TYR A 10 11.07 21.20 25.86
C TYR A 10 10.74 21.12 24.36
N LEU A 11 11.35 21.97 23.54
CA LEU A 11 11.17 21.96 22.09
C LEU A 11 11.67 20.63 21.48
N ALA A 12 12.83 20.16 21.91
CA ALA A 12 13.37 18.88 21.47
C ALA A 12 12.46 17.70 21.85
N LEU A 13 11.93 17.70 23.09
CA LEU A 13 11.01 16.66 23.56
C LEU A 13 9.68 16.64 22.76
N THR A 14 9.14 17.82 22.43
CA THR A 14 7.92 17.90 21.62
C THR A 14 8.13 17.38 20.20
N ILE A 15 9.26 17.68 19.57
CA ILE A 15 9.61 17.17 18.25
C ILE A 15 9.75 15.64 18.27
N ILE A 16 10.45 15.09 19.25
CA ILE A 16 10.62 13.65 19.41
C ILE A 16 9.26 12.97 19.64
N GLY A 17 8.40 13.54 20.47
CA GLY A 17 7.05 13.04 20.72
C GLY A 17 6.17 13.02 19.45
N ALA A 18 6.25 14.08 18.65
CA ALA A 18 5.53 14.15 17.37
C ALA A 18 5.99 13.06 16.37
N TYR A 19 7.31 12.84 16.25
CA TYR A 19 7.85 11.77 15.41
C TYR A 19 7.42 10.38 15.90
N ALA A 20 7.45 10.13 17.20
CA ALA A 20 7.00 8.87 17.78
C ALA A 20 5.51 8.62 17.51
N ALA A 21 4.67 9.64 17.64
CA ALA A 21 3.24 9.56 17.35
C ALA A 21 2.98 9.18 15.87
N LEU A 22 3.67 9.84 14.93
CA LEU A 22 3.56 9.50 13.49
C LEU A 22 3.97 8.05 13.20
N PHE A 23 4.98 7.56 13.90
CA PHE A 23 5.46 6.19 13.72
C PHE A 23 4.47 5.15 14.26
N ILE A 24 3.81 5.44 15.37
CA ILE A 24 2.77 4.59 15.97
C ILE A 24 1.53 4.57 15.08
N LEU A 25 1.07 5.73 14.60
CA LEU A 25 -0.08 5.84 13.71
C LEU A 25 0.10 5.02 12.43
N LYS A 26 1.30 5.00 11.86
CA LYS A 26 1.61 4.17 10.70
C LYS A 26 1.39 2.67 10.94
N LYS A 27 1.62 2.18 12.16
CA LYS A 27 1.41 0.76 12.50
C LYS A 27 -0.06 0.39 12.69
N ILE A 28 -0.90 1.36 13.04
CA ILE A 28 -2.31 1.14 13.36
C ILE A 28 -3.19 1.30 12.13
N ASP A 29 -2.78 2.15 11.18
CA ASP A 29 -3.57 2.45 9.99
C ASP A 29 -3.43 1.38 8.91
N SER A 30 -4.40 0.49 8.87
CA SER A 30 -4.50 -0.53 7.82
C SER A 30 -5.06 0.00 6.49
N HIS A 31 -5.65 1.18 6.47
CA HIS A 31 -6.28 1.78 5.29
C HIS A 31 -5.42 2.86 4.61
N GLY A 32 -4.28 3.22 5.20
CA GLY A 32 -3.34 4.16 4.61
C GLY A 32 -3.77 5.62 4.62
N ILE A 33 -4.82 5.99 5.34
CA ILE A 33 -5.29 7.39 5.41
C ILE A 33 -4.23 8.29 6.04
N THR A 34 -3.58 7.84 7.11
CA THR A 34 -2.50 8.59 7.76
C THR A 34 -1.22 8.59 6.92
N ASP A 35 -1.00 7.60 6.07
CA ASP A 35 0.18 7.53 5.20
C ASP A 35 0.19 8.66 4.17
N GLN A 36 -0.97 9.12 3.71
CA GLN A 36 -1.08 10.23 2.76
C GLN A 36 -0.41 11.50 3.28
N PHE A 37 -0.60 11.81 4.56
CA PHE A 37 -0.12 13.04 5.20
C PHE A 37 1.19 12.87 5.97
N ASN A 38 1.67 11.64 6.13
CA ASN A 38 2.87 11.36 6.90
C ASN A 38 4.15 11.59 6.07
N PRO A 39 4.99 12.58 6.43
CA PRO A 39 6.21 12.89 5.69
C PRO A 39 7.29 11.80 5.76
N LEU A 40 7.17 10.86 6.69
CA LEU A 40 8.10 9.74 6.85
C LEU A 40 7.82 8.58 5.88
N VAL A 41 6.65 8.57 5.25
CA VAL A 41 6.26 7.56 4.27
C VAL A 41 6.59 8.06 2.89
N LYS A 42 7.37 7.28 2.14
CA LYS A 42 7.75 7.59 0.76
C LYS A 42 6.74 6.99 -0.22
N GLU A 43 6.56 7.68 -1.32
CA GLU A 43 5.84 7.16 -2.48
C GLU A 43 6.60 5.98 -3.10
N ASP A 44 5.89 4.95 -3.48
CA ASP A 44 6.43 3.75 -4.15
C ASP A 44 5.47 3.29 -5.25
N VAL A 45 5.95 2.45 -6.12
CA VAL A 45 5.18 1.83 -7.19
C VAL A 45 5.19 0.32 -7.02
N SER A 46 4.01 -0.26 -6.96
CA SER A 46 3.83 -1.70 -6.84
C SER A 46 2.93 -2.24 -7.95
N TYR A 47 3.03 -3.52 -8.19
CA TYR A 47 2.32 -4.21 -9.26
C TYR A 47 1.46 -5.33 -8.68
N VAL A 48 0.29 -5.52 -9.26
CA VAL A 48 -0.65 -6.55 -8.86
C VAL A 48 -1.30 -7.18 -10.09
N LYS A 49 -1.66 -8.45 -10.00
CA LYS A 49 -2.53 -9.09 -10.99
C LYS A 49 -3.95 -9.11 -10.44
N THR A 50 -4.89 -8.58 -11.21
CA THR A 50 -6.29 -8.48 -10.80
C THR A 50 -6.92 -9.86 -10.63
N THR A 51 -7.79 -9.98 -9.63
CA THR A 51 -8.59 -11.16 -9.34
C THR A 51 -10.08 -10.83 -9.44
N GLU A 52 -10.92 -11.83 -9.52
CA GLU A 52 -12.38 -11.67 -9.53
C GLU A 52 -12.95 -11.29 -8.15
N VAL A 53 -12.13 -11.43 -7.10
CA VAL A 53 -12.57 -11.20 -5.72
C VAL A 53 -12.58 -9.72 -5.40
N SER A 54 -13.77 -9.16 -5.26
CA SER A 54 -13.98 -7.79 -4.82
C SER A 54 -15.05 -7.75 -3.73
N THR A 55 -14.97 -6.75 -2.88
CA THR A 55 -16.05 -6.45 -1.91
C THR A 55 -16.91 -5.33 -2.47
N ARG A 56 -18.21 -5.58 -2.58
CA ARG A 56 -19.17 -4.56 -2.99
C ARG A 56 -19.40 -3.59 -1.85
N MET A 57 -19.09 -2.32 -2.06
CA MET A 57 -19.32 -1.26 -1.07
C MET A 57 -20.63 -0.52 -1.33
N ASP A 58 -21.02 -0.35 -2.61
CA ASP A 58 -22.23 0.32 -3.06
C ASP A 58 -22.59 -0.21 -4.45
N ASP A 59 -23.73 0.21 -5.03
CA ASP A 59 -24.17 -0.24 -6.35
C ASP A 59 -23.16 0.04 -7.47
N GLN A 60 -22.31 1.03 -7.29
CA GLN A 60 -21.29 1.43 -8.27
C GLN A 60 -19.83 1.31 -7.79
N LEU A 61 -19.60 0.98 -6.51
CA LEU A 61 -18.27 0.95 -5.92
C LEU A 61 -17.85 -0.47 -5.58
N ARG A 62 -16.66 -0.85 -6.08
CA ARG A 62 -15.99 -2.11 -5.79
C ARG A 62 -14.67 -1.84 -5.07
N SER A 63 -14.44 -2.51 -3.96
CA SER A 63 -13.18 -2.47 -3.22
C SER A 63 -12.40 -3.75 -3.45
N TYR A 64 -11.13 -3.60 -3.76
CA TYR A 64 -10.17 -4.68 -3.97
C TYR A 64 -9.07 -4.58 -2.92
N SER A 65 -8.80 -5.67 -2.23
CA SER A 65 -7.69 -5.76 -1.28
C SER A 65 -6.75 -6.87 -1.74
N GLN A 66 -5.54 -6.51 -2.12
CA GLN A 66 -4.58 -7.45 -2.69
C GLN A 66 -3.15 -7.15 -2.25
N SER A 67 -2.33 -8.20 -2.22
CA SER A 67 -0.88 -8.07 -2.09
C SER A 67 -0.28 -7.56 -3.40
N ALA A 68 0.43 -6.44 -3.32
CA ALA A 68 1.16 -5.85 -4.42
C ALA A 68 2.67 -5.93 -4.17
N PHE A 69 3.45 -5.98 -5.25
CA PHE A 69 4.89 -6.15 -5.18
C PHE A 69 5.60 -5.04 -5.96
N ASN A 70 6.55 -4.38 -5.31
CA ASN A 70 7.36 -3.37 -5.97
C ASN A 70 8.45 -4.00 -6.86
N LYS A 71 9.25 -3.16 -7.53
CA LYS A 71 10.32 -3.61 -8.43
C LYS A 71 11.41 -4.46 -7.74
N GLU A 72 11.57 -4.35 -6.43
CA GLU A 72 12.47 -5.19 -5.62
C GLU A 72 11.83 -6.51 -5.17
N GLY A 73 10.53 -6.69 -5.40
CA GLY A 73 9.76 -7.86 -4.95
C GLY A 73 9.25 -7.74 -3.51
N LYS A 74 9.27 -6.54 -2.92
CA LYS A 74 8.72 -6.29 -1.58
C LYS A 74 7.20 -6.26 -1.65
N GLU A 75 6.56 -7.01 -0.75
CA GLU A 75 5.11 -7.08 -0.61
C GLU A 75 4.56 -5.90 0.18
N THR A 76 3.45 -5.36 -0.30
CA THR A 76 2.62 -4.39 0.43
C THR A 76 1.15 -4.72 0.19
N GLN A 77 0.38 -4.83 1.27
CA GLN A 77 -1.06 -5.01 1.16
C GLN A 77 -1.71 -3.68 0.81
N LEU A 78 -2.37 -3.63 -0.34
CA LEU A 78 -3.03 -2.42 -0.84
C LEU A 78 -4.53 -2.64 -0.99
N MET A 79 -5.29 -1.59 -0.69
CA MET A 79 -6.72 -1.53 -0.92
C MET A 79 -7.02 -0.38 -1.90
N TYR A 80 -7.68 -0.70 -2.98
CA TYR A 80 -8.09 0.30 -3.98
C TYR A 80 -9.56 0.12 -4.35
N THR A 81 -10.18 1.20 -4.79
CA THR A 81 -11.59 1.25 -5.13
C THR A 81 -11.77 1.63 -6.58
N ALA A 82 -12.63 0.93 -7.29
CA ALA A 82 -13.00 1.22 -8.67
C ALA A 82 -14.51 1.39 -8.80
N THR A 83 -14.91 2.29 -9.70
CA THR A 83 -16.33 2.53 -10.05
C THR A 83 -16.86 1.54 -11.08
N PHE A 84 -16.04 0.61 -11.50
CA PHE A 84 -16.38 -0.44 -12.48
C PHE A 84 -15.70 -1.75 -12.07
N ASP A 85 -16.22 -2.86 -12.58
CA ASP A 85 -15.57 -4.15 -12.37
C ASP A 85 -14.24 -4.19 -13.14
N VAL A 86 -13.15 -4.31 -12.38
CA VAL A 86 -11.81 -4.46 -12.97
C VAL A 86 -11.74 -5.85 -13.61
N LYS A 87 -11.36 -5.90 -14.89
CA LYS A 87 -11.22 -7.18 -15.60
C LYS A 87 -10.20 -8.06 -14.90
N PRO A 88 -10.53 -9.34 -14.63
CA PRO A 88 -9.61 -10.27 -13.99
C PRO A 88 -8.42 -10.60 -14.90
N HIS A 89 -7.34 -11.10 -14.30
CA HIS A 89 -6.12 -11.52 -14.99
C HIS A 89 -5.38 -10.39 -15.73
N ARG A 90 -5.56 -9.15 -15.30
CA ARG A 90 -4.83 -7.98 -15.81
C ARG A 90 -3.78 -7.53 -14.81
N TYR A 91 -2.72 -6.92 -15.29
CA TYR A 91 -1.70 -6.33 -14.44
C TYR A 91 -2.00 -4.85 -14.24
N LEU A 92 -1.94 -4.41 -12.98
CA LEU A 92 -2.06 -3.00 -12.61
C LEU A 92 -0.76 -2.51 -12.02
N LYS A 93 -0.35 -1.33 -12.45
CA LYS A 93 0.69 -0.55 -11.81
C LYS A 93 0.02 0.43 -10.86
N ILE A 94 0.34 0.33 -9.59
CA ILE A 94 -0.26 1.11 -8.51
C ILE A 94 0.78 2.04 -7.92
N THR A 95 0.52 3.34 -7.99
CA THR A 95 1.30 4.35 -7.27
C THR A 95 0.66 4.56 -5.90
N HIS A 96 1.44 4.39 -4.86
CA HIS A 96 0.95 4.45 -3.50
C HIS A 96 1.97 5.08 -2.54
N LYS A 97 1.47 5.57 -1.44
CA LYS A 97 2.26 6.08 -0.33
C LYS A 97 1.94 5.25 0.92
N GLY A 98 2.84 4.33 1.28
CA GLY A 98 2.54 3.33 2.29
C GLY A 98 1.37 2.43 1.86
N HIS A 99 0.27 2.45 2.59
CA HIS A 99 -0.97 1.73 2.26
C HIS A 99 -2.00 2.59 1.49
N HIS A 100 -1.76 3.90 1.37
CA HIS A 100 -2.64 4.80 0.63
C HIS A 100 -2.37 4.72 -0.87
N VAL A 101 -3.37 4.30 -1.63
CA VAL A 101 -3.32 4.24 -3.10
C VAL A 101 -3.67 5.61 -3.67
N GLU A 102 -2.78 6.18 -4.46
CA GLU A 102 -3.00 7.47 -5.14
C GLU A 102 -3.62 7.26 -6.52
N THR A 103 -2.99 6.42 -7.34
CA THR A 103 -3.47 6.10 -8.69
C THR A 103 -3.15 4.65 -9.06
N PHE A 104 -3.89 4.12 -10.02
CA PHE A 104 -3.57 2.84 -10.64
C PHE A 104 -3.88 2.89 -12.14
N GLU A 105 -3.10 2.15 -12.93
CA GLU A 105 -3.24 2.03 -14.38
C GLU A 105 -3.01 0.59 -14.84
N GLU A 106 -3.72 0.16 -15.87
CA GLU A 106 -3.49 -1.15 -16.49
C GLU A 106 -2.20 -1.12 -17.31
N VAL A 107 -1.38 -2.15 -17.15
CA VAL A 107 -0.12 -2.33 -17.87
C VAL A 107 -0.02 -3.72 -18.45
N GLU A 108 0.80 -3.88 -19.50
CA GLU A 108 1.08 -5.18 -20.07
C GLU A 108 2.06 -5.98 -19.21
N LYS A 109 2.00 -7.32 -19.27
CA LYS A 109 2.91 -8.21 -18.55
C LYS A 109 4.39 -7.87 -18.79
N GLY A 110 4.76 -7.45 -20.00
CA GLY A 110 6.12 -7.07 -20.35
C GLY A 110 6.64 -5.80 -19.66
N GLN A 111 5.74 -4.96 -19.17
CA GLN A 111 6.05 -3.72 -18.44
C GLN A 111 6.23 -3.95 -16.93
N VAL A 112 5.86 -5.11 -16.42
CA VAL A 112 5.98 -5.47 -15.00
C VAL A 112 7.39 -5.99 -14.73
N PRO A 113 8.07 -5.50 -13.67
CA PRO A 113 9.40 -6.00 -13.31
C PRO A 113 9.41 -7.51 -13.04
N LYS A 114 10.44 -8.20 -13.47
CA LYS A 114 10.55 -9.67 -13.35
C LYS A 114 10.42 -10.18 -11.91
N LYS A 115 10.96 -9.46 -10.94
CA LYS A 115 10.83 -9.80 -9.52
C LYS A 115 9.39 -9.71 -9.04
N SER A 116 8.67 -8.68 -9.46
CA SER A 116 7.24 -8.51 -9.15
C SER A 116 6.40 -9.65 -9.75
N ILE A 117 6.61 -9.98 -11.02
CA ILE A 117 5.92 -11.11 -11.68
C ILE A 117 6.15 -12.41 -10.93
N ARG A 118 7.38 -12.72 -10.56
CA ARG A 118 7.73 -13.95 -9.84
C ARG A 118 6.97 -14.07 -8.53
N GLN A 119 6.86 -12.99 -7.76
CA GLN A 119 6.14 -12.97 -6.50
C GLN A 119 4.61 -13.09 -6.72
N ILE A 120 4.07 -12.39 -7.70
CA ILE A 120 2.65 -12.47 -8.07
C ILE A 120 2.28 -13.89 -8.47
N GLU A 121 3.03 -14.53 -9.35
CA GLU A 121 2.76 -15.89 -9.82
C GLU A 121 2.91 -16.93 -8.68
N SER A 122 3.85 -16.73 -7.77
CA SER A 122 4.04 -17.57 -6.59
C SER A 122 2.80 -17.57 -5.67
N ILE A 123 2.24 -16.40 -5.40
CA ILE A 123 1.02 -16.29 -4.57
C ILE A 123 -0.19 -16.90 -5.27
N ILE A 124 -0.37 -16.65 -6.55
CA ILE A 124 -1.48 -17.23 -7.32
C ILE A 124 -1.40 -18.76 -7.32
N ALA A 125 -0.22 -19.32 -7.51
CA ALA A 125 -0.02 -20.77 -7.44
C ALA A 125 -0.35 -21.32 -6.04
N CYS A 126 0.08 -20.64 -4.99
CA CYS A 126 -0.22 -21.01 -3.60
C CYS A 126 -1.73 -21.01 -3.32
N LEU A 127 -2.44 -19.96 -3.74
CA LEU A 127 -3.90 -19.87 -3.58
C LEU A 127 -4.63 -20.96 -4.37
N TYR A 128 -4.16 -21.30 -5.57
CA TYR A 128 -4.73 -22.37 -6.37
C TYR A 128 -4.61 -23.73 -5.67
N TYR A 129 -3.47 -24.05 -5.09
CA TYR A 129 -3.28 -25.29 -4.31
C TYR A 129 -4.16 -25.34 -3.06
N MET A 130 -4.36 -24.21 -2.37
CA MET A 130 -5.21 -24.17 -1.17
C MET A 130 -6.70 -24.40 -1.49
N VAL A 131 -7.17 -24.00 -2.64
CA VAL A 131 -8.57 -24.21 -3.08
C VAL A 131 -8.84 -25.66 -3.48
N GLN A 132 -7.81 -26.42 -3.87
CA GLN A 132 -7.95 -27.84 -4.25
C GLN A 132 -7.86 -28.82 -3.06
N LEU A 133 -7.54 -28.35 -1.89
CA LEU A 133 -7.53 -29.13 -0.66
C LEU A 133 -8.90 -29.09 0.02
#